data_122857eb1fc083cb9c13e50086180dee
#
_entry.id   122857eb1fc083cb9c13e50086180dee
#
_cell.length_a   1.000
_cell.length_b   1.000
_cell.length_c   1.000
_cell.angle_alpha   90.00
_cell.angle_beta   90.00
_cell.angle_gamma   90.00
#
_symmetry.space_group_name_H-M   'P 1'
#
loop_
_entity.id
_entity.type
_entity.pdbx_description
1 polymer ?
#
loop_
_entity_poly.entity_id
_entity_poly.type
_entity_poly.pdbx_seq_one_letter_code
_entity_poly.pdbx_strand_id
1 'polypeptide(L)'
;MINLDGTRQKSKLGANAILAVSMAVKKLSAKIKKKPLYKTFLIKNNFRLPFPLMNIINGGAHANNGLRIQEFMIRPDRAKNFTDAMRICFLVIKNLSKIIKNKGLSTSVGDEGGFAPMISNN
;
A
#
# COMPACT_ATOMS: atom_id res chain seq x y z
N MET A 1 3.62 -23.77 14.06
CA MET A 1 2.45 -22.87 14.22
C MET A 1 1.17 -23.46 13.63
N ILE A 2 1.16 -23.84 12.33
CA ILE A 2 -0.05 -24.38 11.68
C ILE A 2 -0.55 -25.64 12.38
N ASN A 3 0.33 -26.61 12.65
CA ASN A 3 -0.04 -27.84 13.36
C ASN A 3 -0.45 -27.61 14.82
N LEU A 4 0.15 -26.58 15.48
CA LEU A 4 -0.21 -26.20 16.84
C LEU A 4 -1.61 -25.55 16.90
N ASP A 5 -1.96 -24.76 15.91
CA ASP A 5 -3.31 -24.21 15.78
C ASP A 5 -4.34 -25.30 15.49
N GLY A 6 -4.05 -26.21 14.57
CA GLY A 6 -4.88 -27.34 14.19
C GLY A 6 -6.18 -27.02 13.49
N THR A 7 -6.58 -25.75 13.39
CA THR A 7 -7.83 -25.34 12.75
C THR A 7 -7.60 -24.94 11.28
N ARG A 8 -8.61 -25.17 10.43
CA ARG A 8 -8.56 -24.76 9.02
C ARG A 8 -8.43 -23.24 8.89
N GLN A 9 -9.12 -22.48 9.73
CA GLN A 9 -9.21 -21.03 9.67
C GLN A 9 -8.17 -20.32 10.54
N LYS A 10 -7.26 -21.07 11.20
CA LYS A 10 -6.25 -20.52 12.10
C LYS A 10 -6.87 -19.70 13.26
N SER A 11 -8.04 -20.15 13.73
CA SER A 11 -8.84 -19.42 14.73
C SER A 11 -8.38 -19.61 16.16
N LYS A 12 -7.58 -20.66 16.46
CA LYS A 12 -7.09 -20.91 17.83
C LYS A 12 -5.97 -19.94 18.24
N LEU A 13 -4.98 -19.77 17.39
CA LEU A 13 -3.84 -18.86 17.62
C LEU A 13 -4.04 -17.47 17.02
N GLY A 14 -4.86 -17.40 15.98
CA GLY A 14 -5.10 -16.19 15.21
C GLY A 14 -4.00 -15.88 14.19
N ALA A 15 -4.38 -15.17 13.13
CA ALA A 15 -3.49 -14.86 12.02
C ALA A 15 -2.31 -13.98 12.44
N ASN A 16 -2.53 -12.99 13.32
CA ASN A 16 -1.49 -12.06 13.77
C ASN A 16 -0.35 -12.77 14.50
N ALA A 17 -0.65 -13.69 15.41
CA ALA A 17 0.35 -14.44 16.15
C ALA A 17 1.16 -15.36 15.22
N ILE A 18 0.47 -16.08 14.31
CA ILE A 18 1.11 -16.97 13.34
C ILE A 18 2.03 -16.17 12.41
N LEU A 19 1.56 -15.02 11.91
CA LEU A 19 2.33 -14.16 11.02
C LEU A 19 3.56 -13.57 11.73
N ALA A 20 3.40 -13.09 12.98
CA ALA A 20 4.49 -12.49 13.75
C ALA A 20 5.65 -13.48 13.93
N VAL A 21 5.37 -14.73 14.32
CA VAL A 21 6.40 -15.78 14.48
C VAL A 21 7.01 -16.13 13.13
N SER A 22 6.22 -16.29 12.07
CA SER A 22 6.71 -16.58 10.72
C SER A 22 7.68 -15.52 10.21
N MET A 23 7.30 -14.24 10.40
CA MET A 23 8.15 -13.11 10.02
C MET A 23 9.45 -13.05 10.84
N ALA A 24 9.38 -13.27 12.14
CA ALA A 24 10.55 -13.28 13.02
C ALA A 24 11.56 -14.36 12.59
N VAL A 25 11.11 -15.58 12.37
CA VAL A 25 11.95 -16.70 11.91
C VAL A 25 12.57 -16.40 10.55
N LYS A 26 11.78 -15.84 9.62
CA LYS A 26 12.29 -15.52 8.29
C LYS A 26 13.33 -14.39 8.31
N LYS A 27 13.11 -13.35 9.13
CA LYS A 27 14.08 -12.26 9.33
C LYS A 27 15.37 -12.79 9.97
N LEU A 28 15.26 -13.65 10.98
CA LEU A 28 16.44 -14.28 11.61
C LEU A 28 17.23 -15.11 10.60
N SER A 29 16.55 -15.94 9.80
CA SER A 29 17.19 -16.73 8.73
C SER A 29 17.93 -15.85 7.73
N ALA A 30 17.34 -14.71 7.33
CA ALA A 30 18.00 -13.77 6.43
C ALA A 30 19.26 -13.16 7.06
N LYS A 31 19.20 -12.79 8.34
CA LYS A 31 20.32 -12.25 9.10
C LYS A 31 21.47 -13.26 9.22
N ILE A 32 21.17 -14.51 9.57
CA ILE A 32 22.17 -15.59 9.64
C ILE A 32 22.85 -15.81 8.28
N LYS A 33 22.07 -15.79 7.20
CA LYS A 33 22.58 -15.94 5.82
C LYS A 33 23.26 -14.68 5.28
N LYS A 34 23.32 -13.60 6.04
CA LYS A 34 23.84 -12.28 5.62
C LYS A 34 23.25 -11.80 4.27
N LYS A 35 21.96 -12.04 4.06
CA LYS A 35 21.23 -11.66 2.84
C LYS A 35 20.07 -10.75 3.18
N PRO A 36 19.75 -9.75 2.32
CA PRO A 36 18.51 -8.99 2.44
C PRO A 36 17.29 -9.92 2.46
N LEU A 37 16.28 -9.59 3.25
CA LEU A 37 15.11 -10.44 3.46
C LEU A 37 14.45 -10.85 2.14
N TYR A 38 14.24 -9.91 1.21
CA TYR A 38 13.61 -10.19 -0.08
C TYR A 38 14.36 -11.25 -0.91
N LYS A 39 15.70 -11.31 -0.82
CA LYS A 39 16.50 -12.35 -1.49
C LYS A 39 16.31 -13.74 -0.92
N THR A 40 15.72 -13.88 0.25
CA THR A 40 15.47 -15.18 0.89
C THR A 40 14.13 -15.82 0.47
N PHE A 41 13.29 -15.11 -0.25
CA PHE A 41 11.99 -15.62 -0.71
C PHE A 41 12.04 -16.19 -2.13
N LEU A 42 13.07 -15.89 -2.92
CA LEU A 42 13.06 -16.19 -4.34
C LEU A 42 13.94 -17.38 -4.70
N ILE A 43 13.43 -18.16 -5.64
CA ILE A 43 14.13 -19.29 -6.27
C ILE A 43 15.02 -18.79 -7.43
N LYS A 44 14.69 -17.65 -8.05
CA LYS A 44 15.41 -17.05 -9.17
C LYS A 44 15.91 -15.65 -8.83
N ASN A 45 17.10 -15.26 -9.30
CA ASN A 45 17.73 -13.96 -9.03
C ASN A 45 17.17 -12.77 -9.84
N ASN A 46 15.98 -12.87 -10.40
CA ASN A 46 15.36 -11.79 -11.16
C ASN A 46 14.36 -11.03 -10.30
N PHE A 47 14.81 -9.91 -9.71
CA PHE A 47 14.00 -9.06 -8.84
C PHE A 47 13.45 -7.89 -9.65
N ARG A 48 12.14 -7.71 -9.63
CA ARG A 48 11.48 -6.52 -10.16
C ARG A 48 10.61 -5.91 -9.09
N LEU A 49 10.72 -4.61 -8.92
CA LEU A 49 9.74 -3.86 -8.13
C LEU A 49 8.43 -3.78 -8.94
N PRO A 50 7.28 -3.98 -8.29
CA PRO A 50 5.98 -3.81 -8.93
C PRO A 50 5.76 -2.34 -9.29
N PHE A 51 4.90 -2.07 -10.27
CA PHE A 51 4.38 -0.72 -10.47
C PHE A 51 3.54 -0.31 -9.25
N PRO A 52 3.76 0.91 -8.71
CA PRO A 52 2.95 1.38 -7.59
C PRO A 52 1.50 1.61 -8.03
N LEU A 53 0.56 1.20 -7.20
CA LEU A 53 -0.81 1.67 -7.20
C LEU A 53 -0.90 2.71 -6.09
N MET A 54 -1.08 3.97 -6.45
CA MET A 54 -1.07 5.07 -5.49
C MET A 54 -2.46 5.66 -5.34
N ASN A 55 -3.02 5.57 -4.14
CA ASN A 55 -4.28 6.21 -3.82
C ASN A 55 -4.08 7.73 -3.78
N ILE A 56 -4.89 8.47 -4.54
CA ILE A 56 -4.81 9.93 -4.65
C ILE A 56 -6.04 10.64 -4.08
N ILE A 57 -7.20 9.96 -4.05
CA ILE A 57 -8.43 10.45 -3.42
C ILE A 57 -9.07 9.32 -2.63
N ASN A 58 -9.42 9.61 -1.38
CA ASN A 58 -10.17 8.74 -0.48
C ASN A 58 -11.65 9.08 -0.46
N GLY A 59 -12.47 8.06 -0.28
CA GLY A 59 -13.89 8.16 -0.01
C GLY A 59 -14.39 6.94 0.77
N GLY A 60 -15.67 6.66 0.75
CA GLY A 60 -16.26 5.53 1.45
C GLY A 60 -15.85 5.44 2.91
N ALA A 61 -15.39 4.28 3.36
CA ALA A 61 -14.95 4.06 4.75
C ALA A 61 -13.62 4.79 5.09
N HIS A 62 -12.83 5.21 4.08
CA HIS A 62 -11.52 5.85 4.29
C HIS A 62 -11.60 7.38 4.46
N ALA A 63 -12.77 7.99 4.23
CA ALA A 63 -12.97 9.43 4.40
C ALA A 63 -14.44 9.78 4.54
N ASN A 64 -14.77 10.63 5.50
CA ASN A 64 -16.12 11.16 5.67
C ASN A 64 -16.33 12.40 4.78
N ASN A 65 -16.47 12.20 3.48
CA ASN A 65 -16.49 13.28 2.50
C ASN A 65 -17.60 13.14 1.43
N GLY A 66 -18.56 12.24 1.64
CA GLY A 66 -19.70 12.04 0.73
C GLY A 66 -19.41 11.17 -0.49
N LEU A 67 -18.16 10.88 -0.81
CA LEU A 67 -17.80 9.95 -1.89
C LEU A 67 -18.11 8.51 -1.49
N ARG A 68 -18.74 7.74 -2.39
CA ARG A 68 -19.06 6.32 -2.16
C ARG A 68 -17.92 5.39 -2.49
N ILE A 69 -17.08 5.77 -3.47
CA ILE A 69 -15.91 5.00 -3.87
C ILE A 69 -14.80 5.23 -2.85
N GLN A 70 -14.25 4.14 -2.32
CA GLN A 70 -13.30 4.15 -1.20
C GLN A 70 -11.93 4.69 -1.61
N GLU A 71 -11.46 4.33 -2.81
CA GLU A 71 -10.13 4.71 -3.30
C GLU A 71 -10.16 5.02 -4.78
N PHE A 72 -9.45 6.09 -5.16
CA PHE A 72 -9.13 6.39 -6.55
C PHE A 72 -7.62 6.35 -6.71
N MET A 73 -7.14 5.37 -7.47
CA MET A 73 -5.73 5.10 -7.61
C MET A 73 -5.19 5.43 -8.99
N ILE A 74 -3.91 5.78 -9.04
CA ILE A 74 -3.14 5.90 -10.29
C ILE A 74 -2.07 4.82 -10.36
N ARG A 75 -1.76 4.37 -11.59
CA ARG A 75 -0.68 3.44 -11.89
C ARG A 75 0.13 3.97 -13.07
N PRO A 76 1.40 4.32 -12.88
CA PRO A 76 2.23 4.94 -13.91
C PRO A 76 2.87 3.90 -14.85
N ASP A 77 2.07 3.23 -15.68
CA ASP A 77 2.50 2.10 -16.52
C ASP A 77 3.59 2.41 -17.54
N ARG A 78 3.74 3.68 -17.92
CA ARG A 78 4.76 4.13 -18.87
C ARG A 78 6.06 4.59 -18.21
N ALA A 79 6.18 4.43 -16.90
CA ALA A 79 7.40 4.76 -16.18
C ALA A 79 8.56 3.83 -16.59
N LYS A 80 9.76 4.39 -16.73
CA LYS A 80 10.97 3.64 -17.12
C LYS A 80 11.45 2.68 -16.02
N ASN A 81 11.24 3.02 -14.77
CA ASN A 81 11.62 2.26 -13.59
C ASN A 81 10.80 2.73 -12.39
N PHE A 82 10.99 2.08 -11.22
CA PHE A 82 10.25 2.41 -9.99
C PHE A 82 10.47 3.86 -9.52
N THR A 83 11.70 4.38 -9.61
CA THR A 83 12.00 5.77 -9.24
C THR A 83 11.24 6.76 -10.12
N ASP A 84 11.20 6.51 -11.43
CA ASP A 84 10.43 7.33 -12.37
C ASP A 84 8.93 7.22 -12.11
N ALA A 85 8.44 6.02 -11.78
CA ALA A 85 7.06 5.80 -11.38
C ALA A 85 6.68 6.66 -10.16
N MET A 86 7.50 6.65 -9.12
CA MET A 86 7.28 7.48 -7.92
C MET A 86 7.34 8.98 -8.23
N ARG A 87 8.25 9.41 -9.11
CA ARG A 87 8.32 10.80 -9.58
C ARG A 87 7.03 11.22 -10.29
N ILE A 88 6.50 10.39 -11.18
CA ILE A 88 5.23 10.65 -11.87
C ILE A 88 4.09 10.76 -10.85
N CYS A 89 3.96 9.82 -9.92
CA CYS A 89 2.95 9.86 -8.87
C CYS A 89 3.04 11.14 -8.03
N PHE A 90 4.25 11.53 -7.64
CA PHE A 90 4.48 12.78 -6.90
C PHE A 90 4.00 14.01 -7.67
N LEU A 91 4.31 14.10 -8.97
CA LEU A 91 3.88 15.22 -9.81
C LEU A 91 2.35 15.26 -9.96
N VAL A 92 1.70 14.10 -10.13
CA VAL A 92 0.23 14.02 -10.18
C VAL A 92 -0.38 14.52 -8.88
N ILE A 93 0.10 14.05 -7.71
CA ILE A 93 -0.40 14.49 -6.40
C ILE A 93 -0.19 15.99 -6.20
N LYS A 94 0.98 16.53 -6.58
CA LYS A 94 1.25 17.98 -6.47
C LYS A 94 0.29 18.81 -7.33
N ASN A 95 0.00 18.38 -8.55
CA ASN A 95 -0.96 19.08 -9.42
C ASN A 95 -2.40 18.91 -8.93
N LEU A 96 -2.77 17.70 -8.48
CA LEU A 96 -4.09 17.46 -7.88
C LEU A 96 -4.31 18.35 -6.66
N SER A 97 -3.32 18.50 -5.78
CA SER A 97 -3.38 19.43 -4.64
C SER A 97 -3.71 20.87 -5.07
N LYS A 98 -3.05 21.36 -6.15
CA LYS A 98 -3.33 22.68 -6.69
C LYS A 98 -4.77 22.81 -7.21
N ILE A 99 -5.25 21.80 -7.95
CA ILE A 99 -6.61 21.78 -8.47
C ILE A 99 -7.64 21.82 -7.34
N ILE A 100 -7.46 21.00 -6.30
CA ILE A 100 -8.35 20.93 -5.14
C ILE A 100 -8.36 22.29 -4.42
N LYS A 101 -7.20 22.90 -4.18
CA LYS A 101 -7.09 24.23 -3.57
C LYS A 101 -7.77 25.31 -4.40
N ASN A 102 -7.57 25.32 -5.72
CA ASN A 102 -8.19 26.29 -6.62
C ASN A 102 -9.71 26.18 -6.66
N LYS A 103 -10.25 25.01 -6.32
CA LYS A 103 -11.69 24.79 -6.14
C LYS A 103 -12.21 25.16 -4.74
N GLY A 104 -11.35 25.69 -3.86
CA GLY A 104 -11.70 26.02 -2.47
C GLY A 104 -11.92 24.80 -1.57
N LEU A 105 -11.48 23.61 -2.01
CA LEU A 105 -11.65 22.36 -1.27
C LEU A 105 -10.45 22.04 -0.38
N SER A 106 -10.70 21.26 0.67
CA SER A 106 -9.65 20.82 1.60
C SER A 106 -8.66 19.85 0.91
N THR A 107 -7.39 20.02 1.21
CA THR A 107 -6.31 19.09 0.85
C THR A 107 -5.88 18.21 2.02
N SER A 108 -6.71 18.08 3.04
CA SER A 108 -6.50 17.08 4.10
C SER A 108 -6.49 15.69 3.50
N VAL A 109 -5.67 14.81 4.08
CA VAL A 109 -5.53 13.42 3.63
C VAL A 109 -6.37 12.51 4.49
N GLY A 110 -6.88 11.43 3.89
CA GLY A 110 -7.51 10.34 4.62
C GLY A 110 -6.50 9.30 5.10
N ASP A 111 -7.00 8.21 5.64
CA ASP A 111 -6.21 7.15 6.28
C ASP A 111 -5.20 6.50 5.32
N GLU A 112 -5.49 6.44 4.04
CA GLU A 112 -4.66 5.84 2.99
C GLU A 112 -3.74 6.84 2.27
N GLY A 113 -3.62 8.09 2.77
CA GLY A 113 -2.71 9.10 2.25
C GLY A 113 -3.21 9.88 1.02
N GLY A 114 -4.33 9.52 0.40
CA GLY A 114 -5.00 10.32 -0.65
C GLY A 114 -5.76 11.50 -0.06
N PHE A 115 -6.04 12.53 -0.87
CA PHE A 115 -6.85 13.66 -0.43
C PHE A 115 -8.28 13.25 -0.12
N ALA A 116 -8.90 13.94 0.83
CA ALA A 116 -10.28 13.69 1.25
C ALA A 116 -11.17 14.97 1.10
N PRO A 117 -11.26 15.55 -0.11
CA PRO A 117 -12.08 16.74 -0.30
C PRO A 117 -13.58 16.41 -0.14
N MET A 118 -14.35 17.34 0.39
CA MET A 118 -15.83 17.26 0.40
C MET A 118 -16.34 17.43 -1.02
N ILE A 119 -16.78 16.34 -1.63
CA ILE A 119 -17.35 16.29 -2.99
C ILE A 119 -18.72 15.62 -2.90
N SER A 120 -19.75 16.25 -3.48
CA SER A 120 -21.13 15.78 -3.37
C SER A 120 -21.46 14.56 -4.24
N ASN A 121 -20.65 14.28 -5.28
CA ASN A 121 -20.84 13.17 -6.23
C ASN A 121 -19.51 12.52 -6.60
N ASN A 122 -19.58 11.22 -6.92
CA ASN A 122 -18.45 10.47 -7.47
C ASN A 122 -18.17 10.88 -8.91
#